data_5912a0ee0c7fd5bbe1087098b40c6f05
#
_entry.id   5912a0ee0c7fd5bbe1087098b40c6f05
#
_cell.length_a   1.000
_cell.length_b   1.000
_cell.length_c   1.000
_cell.angle_alpha   90.00
_cell.angle_beta   90.00
_cell.angle_gamma   90.00
#
_symmetry.space_group_name_H-M   'P 1'
#
loop_
_entity.id
_entity.type
_entity.pdbx_description
1 polymer ?
#
loop_
_entity_poly.entity_id
_entity_poly.type
_entity_poly.pdbx_seq_one_letter_code
_entity_poly.pdbx_strand_id
1 'polypeptide(L)'
;MKRRRFRVSLSALATLVFLGLSFSPTPSDPAVPDPHARPAVDDAAELHDLARWLVSGERASDRRFHVFLPEDFTAAAVPGPRQITLFPTGPDPEAQRRFLRGLPYGTAISLAAERHGVDGLLMAAIVAVESGFTANAVSPKGAQGLMQVRPAVGEAFDAGDLFDPYANVDVGSRYFGSLLKEHHGDLELTLAAYNAGPAAVARYGGVPPYPETRDYVRKVLARYSEYSRRASEAAATSRLLLTGA
;
A
#
# COMPACT_ATOMS: atom_id res chain seq x y z
N MET A 1 9.78 -46.53 -44.39
CA MET A 1 10.47 -47.16 -43.26
C MET A 1 9.68 -47.00 -41.96
N LYS A 2 9.50 -48.04 -41.25
CA LYS A 2 8.50 -48.47 -40.27
C LYS A 2 8.25 -47.49 -39.06
N ARG A 3 7.02 -47.06 -38.90
CA ARG A 3 6.47 -46.48 -37.63
C ARG A 3 6.18 -47.61 -36.66
N ARG A 4 6.77 -47.58 -35.47
CA ARG A 4 6.38 -48.46 -34.32
C ARG A 4 5.46 -47.66 -33.40
N ARG A 5 4.19 -48.10 -33.35
CA ARG A 5 3.21 -47.75 -32.32
C ARG A 5 3.44 -48.66 -31.12
N PHE A 6 3.63 -48.08 -29.94
CA PHE A 6 3.52 -48.81 -28.69
C PHE A 6 2.12 -48.62 -28.11
N ARG A 7 1.41 -49.73 -28.05
CA ARG A 7 0.17 -49.89 -27.28
C ARG A 7 0.59 -50.31 -25.88
N VAL A 8 0.10 -49.63 -24.83
CA VAL A 8 0.16 -50.17 -23.45
C VAL A 8 -1.28 -50.53 -23.06
N SER A 9 -1.40 -51.78 -22.64
CA SER A 9 -2.62 -52.50 -22.31
C SER A 9 -3.18 -52.07 -20.95
N LEU A 10 -4.50 -51.89 -20.89
CA LEU A 10 -5.27 -51.91 -19.65
C LEU A 10 -5.36 -53.36 -19.13
N SER A 11 -4.94 -53.60 -17.88
CA SER A 11 -5.52 -54.62 -17.00
C SER A 11 -4.75 -54.74 -15.70
N ALA A 12 -5.32 -54.29 -14.63
CA ALA A 12 -5.24 -54.98 -13.32
C ALA A 12 -6.24 -54.32 -12.35
N LEU A 13 -7.45 -54.90 -12.36
CA LEU A 13 -8.42 -54.82 -11.28
C LEU A 13 -7.85 -55.60 -10.10
N ALA A 14 -7.68 -55.00 -8.95
CA ALA A 14 -7.48 -55.73 -7.69
C ALA A 14 -8.44 -55.18 -6.64
N THR A 15 -9.43 -56.01 -6.40
CA THR A 15 -10.38 -56.02 -5.31
C THR A 15 -9.68 -55.99 -3.97
N LEU A 16 -10.00 -55.02 -3.11
CA LEU A 16 -9.73 -55.08 -1.69
C LEU A 16 -10.97 -54.78 -0.89
N VAL A 17 -11.27 -55.73 -0.05
CA VAL A 17 -12.43 -56.02 0.76
C VAL A 17 -12.65 -54.93 1.81
N PHE A 18 -13.92 -54.53 1.93
CA PHE A 18 -14.49 -53.75 3.02
C PHE A 18 -14.24 -54.44 4.38
N LEU A 19 -13.59 -53.72 5.27
CA LEU A 19 -13.73 -53.90 6.72
C LEU A 19 -14.24 -52.57 7.27
N GLY A 20 -15.52 -52.57 7.61
CA GLY A 20 -16.20 -51.42 8.21
C GLY A 20 -15.65 -51.14 9.58
N LEU A 21 -15.06 -49.97 9.73
CA LEU A 21 -14.92 -49.27 11.00
C LEU A 21 -15.58 -47.91 10.81
N SER A 22 -16.75 -47.76 11.42
CA SER A 22 -17.44 -46.49 11.57
C SER A 22 -16.55 -45.55 12.40
N PHE A 23 -15.86 -44.67 11.72
CA PHE A 23 -15.20 -43.56 12.38
C PHE A 23 -16.22 -42.40 12.44
N SER A 24 -16.79 -42.15 13.59
CA SER A 24 -17.55 -40.91 13.83
C SER A 24 -16.56 -39.78 13.80
N PRO A 25 -16.76 -38.73 12.98
CA PRO A 25 -15.90 -37.55 13.08
C PRO A 25 -16.19 -36.87 14.41
N THR A 26 -15.18 -36.78 15.26
CA THR A 26 -15.16 -35.83 16.36
C THR A 26 -15.33 -34.43 15.79
N PRO A 27 -16.08 -33.52 16.43
CA PRO A 27 -16.15 -32.13 15.97
C PRO A 27 -14.72 -31.57 16.01
N SER A 28 -14.21 -31.24 14.84
CA SER A 28 -12.94 -30.55 14.69
C SER A 28 -13.06 -29.23 15.43
N ASP A 29 -12.13 -28.97 16.33
CA ASP A 29 -11.87 -27.67 16.89
C ASP A 29 -11.88 -26.62 15.77
N PRO A 30 -12.45 -25.41 16.00
CA PRO A 30 -12.39 -24.33 15.03
C PRO A 30 -10.94 -24.10 14.70
N ALA A 31 -10.58 -24.32 13.43
CA ALA A 31 -9.23 -24.16 12.93
C ALA A 31 -8.71 -22.78 13.36
N VAL A 32 -7.62 -22.78 14.12
CA VAL A 32 -6.89 -21.55 14.41
C VAL A 32 -6.57 -20.90 13.08
N PRO A 33 -7.03 -19.66 12.80
CA PRO A 33 -6.81 -19.04 11.51
C PRO A 33 -5.30 -18.93 11.29
N ASP A 34 -4.84 -19.38 10.13
CA ASP A 34 -3.46 -19.27 9.70
C ASP A 34 -3.03 -17.79 9.80
N PRO A 35 -2.09 -17.43 10.67
CA PRO A 35 -1.63 -16.05 10.81
C PRO A 35 -0.94 -15.52 9.55
N HIS A 36 -0.69 -16.38 8.56
CA HIS A 36 -0.11 -16.04 7.26
C HIS A 36 -1.12 -16.09 6.12
N ALA A 37 -2.34 -16.57 6.36
CA ALA A 37 -3.40 -16.50 5.35
C ALA A 37 -3.76 -15.04 5.12
N ARG A 38 -3.39 -14.52 3.96
CA ARG A 38 -3.97 -13.26 3.48
C ARG A 38 -5.47 -13.47 3.32
N PRO A 39 -6.33 -12.69 3.99
CA PRO A 39 -7.72 -12.65 3.58
C PRO A 39 -7.70 -12.20 2.12
N ALA A 40 -8.38 -12.95 1.27
CA ALA A 40 -8.68 -12.52 -0.07
C ALA A 40 -9.63 -11.31 0.04
N VAL A 41 -9.07 -10.11 0.24
CA VAL A 41 -9.77 -8.85 0.00
C VAL A 41 -9.73 -8.67 -1.51
N ASP A 42 -10.49 -9.48 -2.19
CA ASP A 42 -10.64 -9.46 -3.64
C ASP A 42 -12.03 -8.92 -4.00
N ASP A 43 -12.55 -8.06 -3.14
CA ASP A 43 -13.77 -7.35 -3.45
C ASP A 43 -13.42 -5.98 -4.04
N ALA A 44 -13.33 -5.96 -5.38
CA ALA A 44 -13.31 -4.71 -6.15
C ALA A 44 -14.44 -3.77 -5.73
N ALA A 45 -15.57 -4.31 -5.26
CA ALA A 45 -16.70 -3.58 -4.71
C ALA A 45 -16.35 -2.86 -3.39
N GLU A 46 -15.64 -3.51 -2.45
CA GLU A 46 -15.22 -2.85 -1.21
C GLU A 46 -14.23 -1.71 -1.46
N LEU A 47 -13.28 -1.91 -2.39
CA LEU A 47 -12.34 -0.87 -2.78
C LEU A 47 -13.04 0.30 -3.50
N HIS A 48 -14.02 0.00 -4.32
CA HIS A 48 -14.81 1.01 -5.04
C HIS A 48 -15.69 1.83 -4.07
N ASP A 49 -16.34 1.18 -3.12
CA ASP A 49 -17.15 1.87 -2.11
C ASP A 49 -16.28 2.70 -1.16
N LEU A 50 -15.10 2.19 -0.78
CA LEU A 50 -14.14 2.92 0.03
C LEU A 50 -13.55 4.12 -0.72
N ALA A 51 -13.18 3.94 -1.97
CA ALA A 51 -12.66 5.02 -2.80
C ALA A 51 -13.74 6.10 -3.05
N ARG A 52 -14.99 5.71 -3.26
CA ARG A 52 -16.13 6.63 -3.37
C ARG A 52 -16.35 7.40 -2.08
N TRP A 53 -16.30 6.74 -0.92
CA TRP A 53 -16.39 7.40 0.39
C TRP A 53 -15.26 8.40 0.63
N LEU A 54 -14.02 8.04 0.28
CA LEU A 54 -12.85 8.94 0.40
C LEU A 54 -12.96 10.19 -0.49
N VAL A 55 -13.65 10.09 -1.63
CA VAL A 55 -13.83 11.22 -2.58
C VAL A 55 -14.99 12.11 -2.17
N SER A 56 -16.14 11.54 -1.78
CA SER A 56 -17.39 12.28 -1.54
C SER A 56 -17.55 12.76 -0.11
N GLY A 57 -16.87 12.17 0.86
CA GLY A 57 -17.10 12.41 2.28
C GLY A 57 -18.47 11.92 2.76
N GLU A 58 -19.28 11.35 1.88
CA GLU A 58 -20.59 10.80 2.20
C GLU A 58 -20.42 9.43 2.83
N ARG A 59 -20.79 9.33 4.10
CA ARG A 59 -20.94 8.01 4.74
C ARG A 59 -22.03 7.27 3.99
N ALA A 60 -21.68 6.12 3.39
CA ALA A 60 -22.69 5.19 2.93
C ALA A 60 -23.61 4.89 4.11
N SER A 61 -24.80 5.50 4.08
CA SER A 61 -25.81 5.28 5.09
C SER A 61 -26.21 3.81 5.01
N ASP A 62 -26.05 3.12 6.13
CA ASP A 62 -26.78 1.90 6.46
C ASP A 62 -26.15 0.54 6.16
N ARG A 63 -24.84 0.38 6.23
CA ARG A 63 -24.30 -0.92 6.62
C ARG A 63 -23.57 -0.78 7.94
N ARG A 64 -24.23 -1.23 9.03
CA ARG A 64 -23.67 -1.30 10.37
C ARG A 64 -22.48 -2.26 10.34
N PHE A 65 -21.27 -1.73 10.28
CA PHE A 65 -20.12 -2.47 10.71
C PHE A 65 -20.25 -2.63 12.23
N HIS A 66 -20.70 -3.77 12.67
CA HIS A 66 -20.60 -4.15 14.07
C HIS A 66 -19.10 -4.43 14.32
N VAL A 67 -18.39 -3.39 14.76
CA VAL A 67 -17.08 -3.59 15.39
C VAL A 67 -17.38 -4.33 16.70
N PHE A 68 -17.05 -5.59 16.75
CA PHE A 68 -17.05 -6.37 17.98
C PHE A 68 -15.86 -5.87 18.80
N LEU A 69 -16.10 -4.90 19.68
CA LEU A 69 -15.14 -4.54 20.70
C LEU A 69 -15.31 -5.57 21.84
N PRO A 70 -14.22 -6.22 22.30
CA PRO A 70 -14.27 -7.01 23.52
C PRO A 70 -14.75 -6.11 24.66
N GLU A 71 -15.62 -6.64 25.54
CA GLU A 71 -16.23 -5.89 26.67
C GLU A 71 -15.22 -5.31 27.67
N ASP A 72 -13.94 -5.68 27.54
CA ASP A 72 -12.83 -5.25 28.41
C ASP A 72 -12.02 -4.06 27.85
N PHE A 73 -12.48 -3.42 26.74
CA PHE A 73 -11.78 -2.28 26.19
C PHE A 73 -12.07 -1.02 27.00
N THR A 74 -11.35 -0.85 28.12
CA THR A 74 -11.37 0.42 28.86
C THR A 74 -10.60 1.47 28.08
N ALA A 75 -11.26 2.57 27.76
CA ALA A 75 -10.75 3.73 27.01
C ALA A 75 -9.53 4.45 27.67
N ALA A 76 -8.94 3.86 28.70
CA ALA A 76 -7.87 4.48 29.51
C ALA A 76 -6.44 4.25 29.00
N ALA A 77 -6.24 3.54 27.89
CA ALA A 77 -4.90 3.18 27.40
C ALA A 77 -4.61 3.53 25.93
N VAL A 78 -5.38 4.41 25.31
CA VAL A 78 -4.97 4.99 24.03
C VAL A 78 -4.01 6.14 24.36
N PRO A 79 -2.70 6.01 24.13
CA PRO A 79 -1.82 7.18 24.19
C PRO A 79 -2.41 8.19 23.20
N GLY A 80 -2.68 9.42 23.66
CA GLY A 80 -3.15 10.50 22.81
C GLY A 80 -2.25 10.61 21.57
N PRO A 81 -2.74 11.23 20.47
CA PRO A 81 -2.00 11.30 19.23
C PRO A 81 -0.59 11.79 19.53
N ARG A 82 0.38 10.90 19.40
CA ARG A 82 1.77 11.31 19.33
C ARG A 82 1.84 12.13 18.06
N GLN A 83 1.83 13.44 18.19
CA GLN A 83 2.39 14.31 17.16
C GLN A 83 3.87 13.94 17.09
N ILE A 84 4.14 12.86 16.37
CA ILE A 84 5.49 12.57 15.96
C ILE A 84 5.73 13.57 14.82
N THR A 85 6.22 14.74 15.21
CA THR A 85 6.99 15.58 14.30
C THR A 85 8.25 14.78 14.00
N LEU A 86 8.11 13.77 13.11
CA LEU A 86 9.15 12.78 12.78
C LEU A 86 10.38 13.42 12.16
N PHE A 87 10.29 14.70 11.79
CA PHE A 87 11.41 15.40 11.19
C PHE A 87 11.45 16.83 11.75
N PRO A 88 12.52 17.20 12.48
CA PRO A 88 12.78 18.60 12.76
C PRO A 88 12.97 19.31 11.43
N THR A 89 12.08 20.25 11.11
CA THR A 89 12.15 21.12 9.94
C THR A 89 12.67 20.40 8.69
N GLY A 90 11.75 19.92 7.85
CA GLY A 90 12.11 19.35 6.53
C GLY A 90 13.03 20.30 5.76
N PRO A 91 13.74 19.81 4.74
CA PRO A 91 14.58 20.66 3.91
C PRO A 91 13.76 21.83 3.40
N ASP A 92 14.41 22.99 3.28
CA ASP A 92 13.88 24.19 2.65
C ASP A 92 13.10 23.82 1.37
N PRO A 93 11.87 24.34 1.17
CA PRO A 93 11.04 24.02 0.01
C PRO A 93 11.76 24.17 -1.34
N GLU A 94 12.67 25.12 -1.46
CA GLU A 94 13.49 25.29 -2.67
C GLU A 94 14.51 24.16 -2.85
N ALA A 95 15.10 23.71 -1.75
CA ALA A 95 15.99 22.54 -1.76
C ALA A 95 15.26 21.26 -2.14
N GLN A 96 14.04 21.07 -1.64
CA GLN A 96 13.18 19.95 -2.05
C GLN A 96 12.90 20.00 -3.55
N ARG A 97 12.43 21.13 -4.07
CA ARG A 97 12.14 21.30 -5.50
C ARG A 97 13.38 21.04 -6.37
N ARG A 98 14.54 21.55 -5.94
CA ARG A 98 15.81 21.33 -6.65
C ARG A 98 16.18 19.85 -6.67
N PHE A 99 16.07 19.16 -5.55
CA PHE A 99 16.34 17.74 -5.46
C PHE A 99 15.38 16.92 -6.36
N LEU A 100 14.08 17.21 -6.30
CA LEU A 100 13.05 16.54 -7.11
C LEU A 100 13.31 16.73 -8.61
N ARG A 101 13.71 17.91 -9.08
CA ARG A 101 14.07 18.16 -10.48
C ARG A 101 15.21 17.25 -10.99
N GLY A 102 16.04 16.73 -10.10
CA GLY A 102 17.10 15.78 -10.43
C GLY A 102 16.65 14.31 -10.50
N LEU A 103 15.40 14.01 -10.13
CA LEU A 103 14.84 12.66 -10.19
C LEU A 103 14.06 12.43 -11.48
N PRO A 104 13.96 11.18 -11.97
CA PRO A 104 13.00 10.84 -13.01
C PRO A 104 11.59 11.26 -12.57
N TYR A 105 10.82 11.85 -13.48
CA TYR A 105 9.46 12.35 -13.22
C TYR A 105 9.33 13.35 -12.07
N GLY A 106 10.42 13.95 -11.61
CA GLY A 106 10.45 14.85 -10.46
C GLY A 106 9.52 16.06 -10.60
N THR A 107 9.28 16.56 -11.83
CA THR A 107 8.31 17.62 -12.11
C THR A 107 6.88 17.14 -11.84
N ALA A 108 6.50 15.94 -12.33
CA ALA A 108 5.18 15.36 -12.09
C ALA A 108 4.95 15.16 -10.58
N ILE A 109 5.95 14.63 -9.87
CA ILE A 109 5.92 14.41 -8.42
C ILE A 109 5.75 15.75 -7.67
N SER A 110 6.50 16.79 -8.03
CA SER A 110 6.41 18.10 -7.37
C SER A 110 5.03 18.74 -7.56
N LEU A 111 4.52 18.72 -8.79
CA LEU A 111 3.19 19.29 -9.10
C LEU A 111 2.06 18.56 -8.36
N ALA A 112 2.08 17.23 -8.34
CA ALA A 112 1.07 16.44 -7.63
C ALA A 112 1.16 16.65 -6.12
N ALA A 113 2.37 16.67 -5.55
CA ALA A 113 2.59 16.91 -4.13
C ALA A 113 2.06 18.29 -3.70
N GLU A 114 2.34 19.34 -4.48
CA GLU A 114 1.84 20.69 -4.22
C GLU A 114 0.30 20.74 -4.33
N ARG A 115 -0.28 20.12 -5.36
CA ARG A 115 -1.73 20.08 -5.59
C ARG A 115 -2.49 19.41 -4.46
N HIS A 116 -1.97 18.30 -3.93
CA HIS A 116 -2.66 17.48 -2.93
C HIS A 116 -2.19 17.73 -1.50
N GLY A 117 -1.26 18.66 -1.28
CA GLY A 117 -0.76 19.04 0.05
C GLY A 117 0.00 17.93 0.76
N VAL A 118 0.77 17.15 0.00
CA VAL A 118 1.63 16.07 0.53
C VAL A 118 3.11 16.40 0.31
N ASP A 119 4.00 15.77 1.07
CA ASP A 119 5.43 16.01 0.93
C ASP A 119 5.99 15.39 -0.36
N GLY A 120 6.64 16.20 -1.21
CA GLY A 120 7.17 15.74 -2.51
C GLY A 120 8.30 14.73 -2.40
N LEU A 121 9.15 14.81 -1.37
CA LEU A 121 10.22 13.82 -1.14
C LEU A 121 9.63 12.49 -0.68
N LEU A 122 8.55 12.53 0.10
CA LEU A 122 7.82 11.32 0.48
C LEU A 122 7.15 10.67 -0.74
N MET A 123 6.51 11.46 -1.62
CA MET A 123 5.95 10.93 -2.86
C MET A 123 7.04 10.31 -3.75
N ALA A 124 8.19 10.96 -3.88
CA ALA A 124 9.34 10.39 -4.59
C ALA A 124 9.85 9.08 -3.96
N ALA A 125 9.84 8.99 -2.62
CA ALA A 125 10.23 7.77 -1.91
C ALA A 125 9.23 6.63 -2.17
N ILE A 126 7.94 6.91 -2.21
CA ILE A 126 6.89 5.94 -2.59
C ILE A 126 7.14 5.46 -4.02
N VAL A 127 7.29 6.36 -5.00
CA VAL A 127 7.57 6.00 -6.41
C VAL A 127 8.83 5.12 -6.51
N ALA A 128 9.88 5.45 -5.77
CA ALA A 128 11.11 4.65 -5.78
C ALA A 128 10.91 3.22 -5.26
N VAL A 129 10.05 3.03 -4.26
CA VAL A 129 9.78 1.71 -3.66
C VAL A 129 8.76 0.93 -4.47
N GLU A 130 7.75 1.59 -5.02
CA GLU A 130 6.65 0.95 -5.78
C GLU A 130 7.10 0.45 -7.16
N SER A 131 7.80 1.27 -7.92
CA SER A 131 8.13 0.97 -9.32
C SER A 131 9.61 1.15 -9.68
N GLY A 132 10.43 1.69 -8.78
CA GLY A 132 11.78 2.13 -9.14
C GLY A 132 11.77 3.18 -10.27
N PHE A 133 10.76 4.05 -10.31
CA PHE A 133 10.53 5.03 -11.39
C PHE A 133 10.22 4.41 -12.76
N THR A 134 9.60 3.23 -12.81
CA THR A 134 9.19 2.57 -14.05
C THR A 134 7.73 2.90 -14.35
N ALA A 135 7.46 3.78 -15.35
CA ALA A 135 6.11 4.28 -15.64
C ALA A 135 5.13 3.20 -16.12
N ASN A 136 5.61 2.15 -16.77
CA ASN A 136 4.81 1.03 -17.28
C ASN A 136 4.94 -0.24 -16.42
N ALA A 137 5.30 -0.09 -15.15
CA ALA A 137 5.33 -1.21 -14.22
C ALA A 137 3.91 -1.75 -13.99
N VAL A 138 3.80 -3.09 -13.94
CA VAL A 138 2.56 -3.80 -13.57
C VAL A 138 2.91 -4.85 -12.54
N SER A 139 2.24 -4.82 -11.40
CA SER A 139 2.42 -5.85 -10.38
C SER A 139 1.63 -7.12 -10.70
N PRO A 140 1.95 -8.27 -10.09
CA PRO A 140 1.17 -9.50 -10.22
C PRO A 140 -0.31 -9.34 -9.80
N LYS A 141 -0.61 -8.32 -9.01
CA LYS A 141 -1.96 -7.98 -8.55
C LYS A 141 -2.65 -6.91 -9.41
N GLY A 142 -2.04 -6.53 -10.54
CA GLY A 142 -2.59 -5.56 -11.49
C GLY A 142 -2.45 -4.10 -11.07
N ALA A 143 -1.64 -3.75 -10.08
CA ALA A 143 -1.30 -2.37 -9.79
C ALA A 143 -0.41 -1.80 -10.90
N GLN A 144 -0.58 -0.53 -11.27
CA GLN A 144 -0.03 0.07 -12.48
C GLN A 144 0.75 1.35 -12.22
N GLY A 145 1.80 1.54 -13.00
CA GLY A 145 2.53 2.80 -13.13
C GLY A 145 3.46 3.12 -11.96
N LEU A 146 3.85 4.39 -11.89
CA LEU A 146 4.89 4.89 -10.98
C LEU A 146 4.58 4.65 -9.50
N MET A 147 3.34 4.88 -9.08
CA MET A 147 2.89 4.74 -7.70
C MET A 147 2.11 3.44 -7.48
N GLN A 148 2.12 2.50 -8.45
CA GLN A 148 1.42 1.21 -8.38
C GLN A 148 -0.05 1.36 -7.97
N VAL A 149 -0.75 2.25 -8.67
CA VAL A 149 -2.16 2.51 -8.42
C VAL A 149 -2.99 1.33 -8.93
N ARG A 150 -3.91 0.84 -8.10
CA ARG A 150 -4.87 -0.20 -8.53
C ARG A 150 -5.92 0.42 -9.46
N PRO A 151 -6.37 -0.29 -10.53
CA PRO A 151 -7.38 0.22 -11.44
C PRO A 151 -8.64 0.75 -10.75
N ALA A 152 -9.16 0.03 -9.74
CA ALA A 152 -10.32 0.47 -8.98
C ALA A 152 -10.11 1.82 -8.25
N VAL A 153 -8.90 2.12 -7.79
CA VAL A 153 -8.56 3.44 -7.24
C VAL A 153 -8.52 4.47 -8.37
N GLY A 154 -7.92 4.12 -9.51
CA GLY A 154 -7.91 4.98 -10.69
C GLY A 154 -9.33 5.39 -11.11
N GLU A 155 -10.22 4.44 -11.23
CA GLU A 155 -11.63 4.66 -11.57
C GLU A 155 -12.36 5.57 -10.57
N ALA A 156 -12.15 5.31 -9.26
CA ALA A 156 -12.79 6.11 -8.21
C ALA A 156 -12.33 7.57 -8.16
N PHE A 157 -11.15 7.86 -8.68
CA PHE A 157 -10.60 9.22 -8.74
C PHE A 157 -10.63 9.83 -10.15
N ASP A 158 -11.35 9.21 -11.10
CA ASP A 158 -11.44 9.63 -12.51
C ASP A 158 -10.04 9.77 -13.15
N ALA A 159 -9.12 8.90 -12.79
CA ALA A 159 -7.81 8.86 -13.42
C ALA A 159 -7.96 8.42 -14.88
N GLY A 160 -7.27 9.09 -15.78
CA GLY A 160 -7.15 8.65 -17.16
C GLY A 160 -6.27 7.38 -17.27
N ASP A 161 -5.33 7.39 -18.19
CA ASP A 161 -4.37 6.30 -18.35
C ASP A 161 -3.40 6.24 -17.15
N LEU A 162 -3.45 5.13 -16.39
CA LEU A 162 -2.55 4.90 -15.26
C LEU A 162 -1.07 4.65 -15.68
N PHE A 163 -0.79 4.50 -16.96
CA PHE A 163 0.58 4.47 -17.48
C PHE A 163 1.10 5.85 -17.86
N ASP A 164 0.23 6.88 -17.93
CA ASP A 164 0.68 8.26 -18.01
C ASP A 164 1.30 8.68 -16.68
N PRO A 165 2.57 9.11 -16.66
CA PRO A 165 3.28 9.45 -15.44
C PRO A 165 2.62 10.55 -14.62
N TYR A 166 2.02 11.56 -15.27
CA TYR A 166 1.37 12.67 -14.59
C TYR A 166 0.05 12.25 -13.97
N ALA A 167 -0.78 11.51 -14.70
CA ALA A 167 -2.04 10.98 -14.21
C ALA A 167 -1.82 10.01 -13.04
N ASN A 168 -0.85 9.11 -13.16
CA ASN A 168 -0.54 8.12 -12.12
C ASN A 168 -0.08 8.77 -10.82
N VAL A 169 0.88 9.70 -10.90
CA VAL A 169 1.40 10.40 -9.71
C VAL A 169 0.36 11.33 -9.11
N ASP A 170 -0.48 11.96 -9.93
CA ASP A 170 -1.57 12.81 -9.44
C ASP A 170 -2.59 12.01 -8.61
N VAL A 171 -3.10 10.92 -9.18
CA VAL A 171 -4.09 10.08 -8.49
C VAL A 171 -3.49 9.35 -7.28
N GLY A 172 -2.26 8.84 -7.40
CA GLY A 172 -1.56 8.20 -6.27
C GLY A 172 -1.34 9.15 -5.11
N SER A 173 -0.92 10.40 -5.39
CA SER A 173 -0.73 11.45 -4.37
C SER A 173 -2.06 11.89 -3.76
N ARG A 174 -3.12 12.01 -4.54
CA ARG A 174 -4.47 12.32 -4.05
C ARG A 174 -4.98 11.23 -3.12
N TYR A 175 -4.84 9.97 -3.50
CA TYR A 175 -5.21 8.82 -2.67
C TYR A 175 -4.40 8.78 -1.38
N PHE A 176 -3.08 8.93 -1.46
CA PHE A 176 -2.21 9.00 -0.28
C PHE A 176 -2.61 10.14 0.66
N GLY A 177 -2.88 11.34 0.11
CA GLY A 177 -3.32 12.49 0.88
C GLY A 177 -4.66 12.28 1.60
N SER A 178 -5.59 11.51 1.01
CA SER A 178 -6.85 11.14 1.68
C SER A 178 -6.60 10.18 2.86
N LEU A 179 -5.75 9.17 2.68
CA LEU A 179 -5.34 8.26 3.75
C LEU A 179 -4.59 8.99 4.88
N LEU A 180 -3.74 9.97 4.53
CA LEU A 180 -3.00 10.76 5.52
C LEU A 180 -3.96 11.57 6.42
N LYS A 181 -5.01 12.12 5.85
CA LYS A 181 -6.07 12.80 6.61
C LYS A 181 -6.86 11.83 7.48
N GLU A 182 -7.22 10.67 6.97
CA GLU A 182 -7.92 9.62 7.71
C GLU A 182 -7.13 9.15 8.94
N HIS A 183 -5.82 8.99 8.77
CA HIS A 183 -4.91 8.58 9.86
C HIS A 183 -4.30 9.76 10.63
N HIS A 184 -4.89 10.97 10.54
CA HIS A 184 -4.50 12.15 11.31
C HIS A 184 -3.00 12.50 11.22
N GLY A 185 -2.38 12.25 10.06
CA GLY A 185 -0.97 12.53 9.81
C GLY A 185 -0.01 11.43 10.27
N ASP A 186 -0.49 10.29 10.75
CA ASP A 186 0.36 9.14 11.07
C ASP A 186 0.87 8.49 9.78
N LEU A 187 2.17 8.65 9.51
CA LEU A 187 2.80 8.16 8.29
C LEU A 187 2.91 6.64 8.24
N GLU A 188 3.14 5.97 9.38
CA GLU A 188 3.27 4.52 9.40
C GLU A 188 1.92 3.86 9.07
N LEU A 189 0.84 4.33 9.69
CA LEU A 189 -0.51 3.86 9.41
C LEU A 189 -0.93 4.20 7.97
N THR A 190 -0.60 5.40 7.49
CA THR A 190 -0.91 5.83 6.13
C THR A 190 -0.23 4.96 5.08
N LEU A 191 1.07 4.71 5.25
CA LEU A 191 1.85 3.84 4.36
C LEU A 191 1.35 2.38 4.41
N ALA A 192 1.00 1.91 5.61
CA ALA A 192 0.41 0.58 5.76
C ALA A 192 -0.95 0.47 5.06
N ALA A 193 -1.79 1.50 5.17
CA ALA A 193 -3.08 1.57 4.49
C ALA A 193 -2.91 1.67 2.96
N TYR A 194 -1.94 2.42 2.48
CA TYR A 194 -1.64 2.52 1.06
C TYR A 194 -1.26 1.17 0.46
N ASN A 195 -0.40 0.39 1.16
CA ASN A 195 0.09 -0.90 0.69
C ASN A 195 -0.88 -2.06 0.92
N ALA A 196 -1.43 -2.19 2.15
CA ALA A 196 -2.27 -3.33 2.54
C ALA A 196 -3.77 -3.07 2.37
N GLY A 197 -4.15 -1.81 2.15
CA GLY A 197 -5.53 -1.35 2.16
C GLY A 197 -6.00 -0.89 3.55
N PRO A 198 -6.86 0.14 3.61
CA PRO A 198 -7.35 0.70 4.88
C PRO A 198 -8.18 -0.30 5.69
N ALA A 199 -8.91 -1.21 5.05
CA ALA A 199 -9.63 -2.28 5.75
C ALA A 199 -8.70 -3.19 6.57
N ALA A 200 -7.49 -3.45 6.07
CA ALA A 200 -6.51 -4.23 6.84
C ALA A 200 -6.01 -3.45 8.07
N VAL A 201 -5.71 -2.16 7.91
CA VAL A 201 -5.30 -1.30 9.04
C VAL A 201 -6.40 -1.21 10.10
N ALA A 202 -7.65 -1.02 9.67
CA ALA A 202 -8.80 -0.98 10.56
C ALA A 202 -9.00 -2.31 11.30
N ARG A 203 -8.87 -3.45 10.62
CA ARG A 203 -9.00 -4.79 11.22
C ARG A 203 -7.98 -5.05 12.32
N TYR A 204 -6.75 -4.60 12.15
CA TYR A 204 -5.67 -4.83 13.11
C TYR A 204 -5.50 -3.70 14.11
N GLY A 205 -6.24 -2.59 13.96
CA GLY A 205 -6.10 -1.41 14.81
C GLY A 205 -4.71 -0.77 14.74
N GLY A 206 -3.97 -0.98 13.63
CA GLY A 206 -2.59 -0.56 13.46
C GLY A 206 -1.95 -1.14 12.20
N VAL A 207 -0.62 -1.06 12.11
CA VAL A 207 0.13 -1.67 11.00
C VAL A 207 -0.08 -3.19 11.00
N PRO A 208 -0.68 -3.77 9.93
CA PRO A 208 -0.94 -5.19 9.88
C PRO A 208 0.33 -6.03 10.04
N PRO A 209 0.26 -7.24 10.63
CA PRO A 209 1.43 -8.10 10.83
C PRO A 209 1.89 -8.78 9.53
N TYR A 210 1.64 -8.18 8.38
CA TYR A 210 2.07 -8.69 7.09
C TYR A 210 3.54 -8.34 6.85
N PRO A 211 4.42 -9.33 6.62
CA PRO A 211 5.84 -9.08 6.38
C PRO A 211 6.09 -8.09 5.23
N GLU A 212 5.33 -8.22 4.13
CA GLU A 212 5.40 -7.32 2.98
C GLU A 212 5.07 -5.87 3.36
N THR A 213 3.99 -5.65 4.10
CA THR A 213 3.57 -4.29 4.49
C THR A 213 4.55 -3.65 5.46
N ARG A 214 5.04 -4.40 6.45
CA ARG A 214 6.05 -3.89 7.39
C ARG A 214 7.37 -3.54 6.68
N ASP A 215 7.77 -4.37 5.72
CA ASP A 215 8.95 -4.12 4.90
C ASP A 215 8.77 -2.89 4.00
N TYR A 216 7.58 -2.74 3.40
CA TYR A 216 7.21 -1.58 2.61
C TYR A 216 7.31 -0.28 3.42
N VAL A 217 6.65 -0.20 4.57
CA VAL A 217 6.68 0.97 5.46
C VAL A 217 8.13 1.32 5.80
N ARG A 218 8.92 0.34 6.24
CA ARG A 218 10.34 0.55 6.56
C ARG A 218 11.14 1.09 5.37
N LYS A 219 10.95 0.52 4.17
CA LYS A 219 11.67 0.94 2.94
C LYS A 219 11.31 2.35 2.53
N VAL A 220 10.02 2.71 2.56
CA VAL A 220 9.59 4.07 2.20
C VAL A 220 10.13 5.10 3.18
N LEU A 221 10.02 4.86 4.49
CA LEU A 221 10.54 5.78 5.51
C LEU A 221 12.07 5.95 5.43
N ALA A 222 12.80 4.86 5.19
CA ALA A 222 14.24 4.92 4.99
C ALA A 222 14.62 5.73 3.74
N ARG A 223 13.91 5.53 2.63
CA ARG A 223 14.12 6.29 1.38
C ARG A 223 13.76 7.77 1.54
N TYR A 224 12.69 8.07 2.24
CA TYR A 224 12.29 9.44 2.56
C TYR A 224 13.35 10.16 3.41
N SER A 225 13.86 9.52 4.44
CA SER A 225 14.95 10.04 5.27
C SER A 225 16.22 10.30 4.45
N GLU A 226 16.58 9.37 3.56
CA GLU A 226 17.71 9.54 2.64
C GLU A 226 17.53 10.76 1.72
N TYR A 227 16.37 10.93 1.11
CA TYR A 227 16.08 12.03 0.21
C TYR A 227 16.08 13.36 0.94
N SER A 228 15.51 13.43 2.13
CA SER A 228 15.49 14.63 2.99
C SER A 228 16.89 15.06 3.37
N ARG A 229 17.75 14.11 3.76
CA ARG A 229 19.16 14.39 4.06
C ARG A 229 19.90 14.92 2.83
N ARG A 230 19.78 14.26 1.67
CA ARG A 230 20.46 14.68 0.43
C ARG A 230 19.99 16.06 -0.06
N ALA A 231 18.70 16.37 0.05
CA ALA A 231 18.17 17.68 -0.28
C ALA A 231 18.76 18.77 0.63
N SER A 232 18.88 18.50 1.94
CA SER A 232 19.46 19.43 2.92
C SER A 232 20.96 19.67 2.69
N GLU A 233 21.71 18.61 2.40
CA GLU A 233 23.16 18.70 2.10
C GLU A 233 23.44 19.51 0.84
N ALA A 234 22.65 19.31 -0.22
CA ALA A 234 22.74 20.08 -1.46
C ALA A 234 22.45 21.58 -1.23
N ALA A 235 21.50 21.91 -0.33
CA ALA A 235 21.22 23.29 0.05
C ALA A 235 22.38 23.92 0.81
N ALA A 236 22.97 23.22 1.77
CA ALA A 236 24.09 23.67 2.55
C ALA A 236 25.31 23.97 1.65
N THR A 237 25.64 23.07 0.73
CA THR A 237 26.72 23.24 -0.24
C THR A 237 26.50 24.47 -1.13
N SER A 238 25.25 24.66 -1.63
CA SER A 238 24.95 25.85 -2.45
C SER A 238 25.12 27.17 -1.68
N ARG A 239 24.73 27.21 -0.40
CA ARG A 239 24.93 28.40 0.44
C ARG A 239 26.39 28.71 0.65
N LEU A 240 27.24 27.72 0.93
CA LEU A 240 28.68 27.89 1.10
C LEU A 240 29.34 28.46 -0.16
N LEU A 241 28.96 28.02 -1.34
CA LEU A 241 29.47 28.52 -2.61
C LEU A 241 29.05 29.97 -2.89
N LEU A 242 27.91 30.42 -2.37
CA LEU A 242 27.40 31.78 -2.57
C LEU A 242 27.99 32.77 -1.54
N THR A 243 28.41 32.29 -0.38
CA THR A 243 28.93 33.12 0.73
C THR A 243 30.48 33.12 0.83
N GLY A 244 31.13 32.23 0.11
CA GLY A 244 32.57 32.03 0.13
C GLY A 244 33.37 32.79 -0.97
N ALA A 245 32.76 33.85 -1.55
CA ALA A 245 33.44 34.79 -2.46
C ALA A 245 33.77 36.10 -1.77
#